data_5f7a47dc58a31811749d81142724121f
#
_entry.id   5f7a47dc58a31811749d81142724121f
#
_cell.length_a   1.000
_cell.length_b   1.000
_cell.length_c   1.000
_cell.angle_alpha   90.00
_cell.angle_beta   90.00
_cell.angle_gamma   90.00
#
_symmetry.space_group_name_H-M   'P 1'
#
loop_
_entity.id
_entity.type
_entity.pdbx_description
1 polymer ?
#
loop_
_entity_poly.entity_id
_entity_poly.type
_entity_poly.pdbx_seq_one_letter_code
_entity_poly.pdbx_strand_id
1 'polypeptide(L)'
;MRILKLQITVKHQKLNNENFIITTRALAFTIALVLFQSCDFTPPVSRKIIDAQNYISKQEYAKSAYLYEDILKSNPSEELRLKISYQLGELYSIYLGQYKKAVFHYEEVKELTEDLLWLIKTEEKLADINFNYLKNYRDAIKNYTKLSQFTPKLKNFDFFELQIALSQFYLNEHKEALDQLTKIQTNPNHEYFVRSFYYLGLIYYEQKDFSKALFVWQEYLKRETRKDLIVQAKFMVANAYESTENLKMAYDIYYSIANDYPNPDVIQNRLNSLYQRRVSRRR
;
A
#
# COMPACT_ATOMS: atom_id res chain seq x y z
N MET A 1 -50.18 56.40 -63.16
CA MET A 1 -49.63 56.59 -61.77
C MET A 1 -50.12 55.52 -60.76
N ARG A 2 -51.28 54.89 -60.87
CA ARG A 2 -51.78 53.83 -59.98
C ARG A 2 -51.08 52.45 -60.09
N ILE A 3 -50.69 52.04 -61.32
CA ILE A 3 -50.07 50.72 -61.61
C ILE A 3 -48.65 50.64 -60.95
N LEU A 4 -47.87 51.71 -61.00
CA LEU A 4 -46.52 51.72 -60.39
C LEU A 4 -46.53 51.62 -58.88
N LYS A 5 -47.53 52.23 -58.21
CA LYS A 5 -47.67 52.08 -56.74
C LYS A 5 -48.03 50.68 -56.28
N LEU A 6 -48.87 49.96 -57.04
CA LEU A 6 -49.22 48.55 -56.77
C LEU A 6 -48.02 47.61 -56.92
N GLN A 7 -47.19 47.81 -57.94
CA GLN A 7 -45.99 46.98 -58.08
C GLN A 7 -44.94 47.20 -57.02
N ILE A 8 -44.76 48.42 -56.50
CA ILE A 8 -43.84 48.71 -55.37
C ILE A 8 -44.35 48.09 -54.06
N THR A 9 -45.66 48.16 -53.83
CA THR A 9 -46.25 47.60 -52.58
C THR A 9 -46.17 46.08 -52.56
N VAL A 10 -46.41 45.40 -53.69
CA VAL A 10 -46.28 43.95 -53.83
C VAL A 10 -44.82 43.47 -53.67
N LYS A 11 -43.86 44.27 -54.21
CA LYS A 11 -42.43 43.96 -54.08
C LYS A 11 -41.92 44.13 -52.66
N HIS A 12 -42.40 45.17 -51.95
CA HIS A 12 -42.07 45.35 -50.53
C HIS A 12 -42.68 44.28 -49.63
N GLN A 13 -43.89 43.84 -49.90
CA GLN A 13 -44.55 42.78 -49.16
C GLN A 13 -43.89 41.41 -49.41
N LYS A 14 -43.39 41.16 -50.59
CA LYS A 14 -42.63 39.94 -50.91
C LYS A 14 -41.26 39.91 -50.26
N LEU A 15 -40.53 41.03 -50.26
CA LEU A 15 -39.25 41.22 -49.56
C LEU A 15 -39.40 41.06 -48.02
N ASN A 16 -40.46 41.60 -47.42
CA ASN A 16 -40.72 41.44 -45.99
C ASN A 16 -41.06 39.99 -45.61
N ASN A 17 -41.81 39.27 -46.47
CA ASN A 17 -42.09 37.84 -46.25
C ASN A 17 -40.83 36.96 -46.44
N GLU A 18 -39.97 37.22 -47.39
CA GLU A 18 -38.72 36.51 -47.59
C GLU A 18 -37.77 36.73 -46.39
N ASN A 19 -37.63 37.99 -45.93
CA ASN A 19 -36.83 38.32 -44.74
C ASN A 19 -37.40 37.69 -43.48
N PHE A 20 -38.70 37.61 -43.30
CA PHE A 20 -39.35 36.95 -42.17
C PHE A 20 -39.13 35.43 -42.17
N ILE A 21 -39.16 34.79 -43.37
CA ILE A 21 -38.88 33.35 -43.53
C ILE A 21 -37.41 33.06 -43.26
N ILE A 22 -36.50 33.94 -43.66
CA ILE A 22 -35.04 33.77 -43.43
C ILE A 22 -34.75 33.95 -41.91
N THR A 23 -35.32 34.93 -41.26
CA THR A 23 -35.11 35.12 -39.81
C THR A 23 -35.72 34.03 -38.98
N THR A 24 -36.90 33.51 -39.30
CA THR A 24 -37.50 32.39 -38.59
C THR A 24 -36.74 31.08 -38.80
N ARG A 25 -36.20 30.82 -39.99
CA ARG A 25 -35.30 29.68 -40.26
C ARG A 25 -33.97 29.80 -39.55
N ALA A 26 -33.37 30.99 -39.49
CA ALA A 26 -32.16 31.23 -38.75
C ALA A 26 -32.37 31.04 -37.24
N LEU A 27 -33.51 31.54 -36.69
CA LEU A 27 -33.86 31.35 -35.31
C LEU A 27 -34.12 29.86 -34.95
N ALA A 28 -34.83 29.14 -35.81
CA ALA A 28 -35.04 27.71 -35.63
C ALA A 28 -33.72 26.90 -35.70
N PHE A 29 -32.81 27.29 -36.59
CA PHE A 29 -31.50 26.67 -36.66
C PHE A 29 -30.61 26.93 -35.46
N THR A 30 -30.63 28.16 -34.94
CA THR A 30 -29.92 28.51 -33.69
C THR A 30 -30.52 27.79 -32.47
N ILE A 31 -31.82 27.68 -32.36
CA ILE A 31 -32.50 26.93 -31.29
C ILE A 31 -32.16 25.44 -31.41
N ALA A 32 -32.14 24.85 -32.61
CA ALA A 32 -31.72 23.47 -32.82
C ALA A 32 -30.25 23.25 -32.44
N LEU A 33 -29.33 24.17 -32.80
CA LEU A 33 -27.92 24.11 -32.41
C LEU A 33 -27.73 24.17 -30.88
N VAL A 34 -28.48 25.01 -30.18
CA VAL A 34 -28.43 25.12 -28.72
C VAL A 34 -28.99 23.86 -28.06
N LEU A 35 -30.03 23.26 -28.60
CA LEU A 35 -30.60 22.01 -28.10
C LEU A 35 -29.66 20.80 -28.33
N PHE A 36 -28.87 20.78 -29.42
CA PHE A 36 -27.87 19.74 -29.63
C PHE A 36 -26.65 19.87 -28.71
N GLN A 37 -26.31 21.06 -28.22
CA GLN A 37 -25.22 21.26 -27.28
C GLN A 37 -25.56 20.84 -25.82
N SER A 38 -26.83 20.66 -25.50
CA SER A 38 -27.29 20.25 -24.16
C SER A 38 -27.46 18.74 -24.00
N CYS A 39 -27.35 17.94 -25.07
CA CYS A 39 -27.42 16.48 -24.96
C CYS A 39 -26.03 15.94 -24.62
N ASP A 40 -25.82 15.58 -23.35
CA ASP A 40 -24.68 14.79 -22.93
C ASP A 40 -24.83 13.34 -23.42
N PHE A 41 -24.16 12.99 -24.52
CA PHE A 41 -24.15 11.67 -25.13
C PHE A 41 -23.20 10.69 -24.43
N THR A 42 -22.63 11.06 -23.29
CA THR A 42 -21.74 10.19 -22.52
C THR A 42 -22.47 8.90 -22.12
N PRO A 43 -21.93 7.72 -22.47
CA PRO A 43 -22.54 6.45 -22.07
C PRO A 43 -22.76 6.39 -20.57
N PRO A 44 -23.85 5.78 -20.08
CA PRO A 44 -24.17 5.76 -18.65
C PRO A 44 -23.03 5.24 -17.75
N VAL A 45 -22.28 4.24 -18.21
CA VAL A 45 -21.12 3.70 -17.50
C VAL A 45 -19.99 4.72 -17.41
N SER A 46 -19.68 5.41 -18.54
CA SER A 46 -18.64 6.45 -18.56
C SER A 46 -18.97 7.61 -17.63
N ARG A 47 -20.25 8.00 -17.56
CA ARG A 47 -20.71 9.04 -16.62
C ARG A 47 -20.49 8.61 -15.17
N LYS A 48 -20.85 7.38 -14.81
CA LYS A 48 -20.61 6.85 -13.46
C LYS A 48 -19.12 6.81 -13.11
N ILE A 49 -18.23 6.51 -14.08
CA ILE A 49 -16.77 6.55 -13.87
C ILE A 49 -16.32 7.98 -13.55
N ILE A 50 -16.78 8.97 -14.34
CA ILE A 50 -16.47 10.38 -14.09
C ILE A 50 -16.95 10.83 -12.71
N ASP A 51 -18.17 10.44 -12.33
CA ASP A 51 -18.73 10.75 -11.02
C ASP A 51 -17.93 10.10 -9.89
N ALA A 52 -17.52 8.84 -10.06
CA ALA A 52 -16.66 8.15 -9.10
C ALA A 52 -15.31 8.84 -8.93
N GLN A 53 -14.68 9.28 -10.02
CA GLN A 53 -13.43 10.06 -9.99
C GLN A 53 -13.62 11.44 -9.32
N ASN A 54 -14.75 12.10 -9.57
CA ASN A 54 -15.13 13.34 -8.89
C ASN A 54 -15.31 13.15 -7.38
N TYR A 55 -15.84 12.01 -6.94
CA TYR A 55 -15.92 11.69 -5.50
C TYR A 55 -14.53 11.45 -4.90
N ILE A 56 -13.60 10.82 -5.63
CA ILE A 56 -12.19 10.68 -5.17
C ILE A 56 -11.57 12.06 -4.97
N SER A 57 -11.72 12.98 -5.92
CA SER A 57 -11.15 14.34 -5.82
C SER A 57 -11.72 15.14 -4.65
N LYS A 58 -12.96 14.84 -4.23
CA LYS A 58 -13.62 15.41 -3.06
C LYS A 58 -13.36 14.63 -1.77
N GLN A 59 -12.52 13.59 -1.80
CA GLN A 59 -12.23 12.69 -0.68
C GLN A 59 -13.46 11.91 -0.17
N GLU A 60 -14.51 11.79 -0.99
CA GLU A 60 -15.73 11.05 -0.69
C GLU A 60 -15.58 9.58 -1.13
N TYR A 61 -14.55 8.89 -0.61
CA TYR A 61 -14.09 7.59 -1.08
C TYR A 61 -15.16 6.48 -1.01
N ALA A 62 -16.00 6.50 0.01
CA ALA A 62 -17.09 5.53 0.14
C ALA A 62 -18.13 5.64 -0.98
N LYS A 63 -18.45 6.87 -1.41
CA LYS A 63 -19.37 7.10 -2.54
C LYS A 63 -18.74 6.67 -3.85
N SER A 64 -17.45 6.94 -4.05
CA SER A 64 -16.71 6.47 -5.21
C SER A 64 -16.70 4.94 -5.29
N ALA A 65 -16.38 4.25 -4.18
CA ALA A 65 -16.39 2.79 -4.12
C ALA A 65 -17.78 2.22 -4.45
N TYR A 66 -18.85 2.80 -3.91
CA TYR A 66 -20.21 2.41 -4.23
C TYR A 66 -20.52 2.49 -5.74
N LEU A 67 -20.12 3.58 -6.41
CA LEU A 67 -20.33 3.72 -7.86
C LEU A 67 -19.53 2.70 -8.67
N TYR A 68 -18.28 2.44 -8.28
CA TYR A 68 -17.48 1.42 -8.95
C TYR A 68 -18.04 0.01 -8.75
N GLU A 69 -18.51 -0.33 -7.54
CA GLU A 69 -19.21 -1.59 -7.29
C GLU A 69 -20.51 -1.70 -8.13
N ASP A 70 -21.23 -0.59 -8.31
CA ASP A 70 -22.45 -0.56 -9.14
C ASP A 70 -22.13 -0.75 -10.62
N ILE A 71 -20.99 -0.23 -11.11
CA ILE A 71 -20.52 -0.49 -12.47
C ILE A 71 -20.19 -1.99 -12.65
N LEU A 72 -19.51 -2.62 -11.68
CA LEU A 72 -19.19 -4.05 -11.76
C LEU A 72 -20.46 -4.93 -11.86
N LYS A 73 -21.55 -4.55 -11.19
CA LYS A 73 -22.85 -5.26 -11.29
C LYS A 73 -23.47 -5.19 -12.69
N SER A 74 -23.12 -4.19 -13.50
CA SER A 74 -23.62 -4.06 -14.88
C SER A 74 -22.91 -4.98 -15.89
N ASN A 75 -22.02 -5.85 -15.40
CA ASN A 75 -21.21 -6.77 -16.20
C ASN A 75 -20.42 -6.06 -17.33
N PRO A 76 -19.52 -5.14 -17.01
CA PRO A 76 -18.73 -4.40 -17.98
C PRO A 76 -17.74 -5.31 -18.73
N SER A 77 -17.07 -4.78 -19.78
CA SER A 77 -15.99 -5.51 -20.45
C SER A 77 -14.88 -5.92 -19.47
N GLU A 78 -14.18 -7.01 -19.76
CA GLU A 78 -13.10 -7.52 -18.89
C GLU A 78 -12.02 -6.46 -18.62
N GLU A 79 -11.64 -5.69 -19.65
CA GLU A 79 -10.66 -4.60 -19.49
C GLU A 79 -11.15 -3.52 -18.49
N LEU A 80 -12.44 -3.14 -18.58
CA LEU A 80 -13.00 -2.18 -17.64
C LEU A 80 -13.15 -2.77 -16.23
N ARG A 81 -13.57 -4.03 -16.15
CA ARG A 81 -13.67 -4.78 -14.90
C ARG A 81 -12.33 -4.83 -14.18
N LEU A 82 -11.26 -5.18 -14.90
CA LEU A 82 -9.89 -5.19 -14.37
C LEU A 82 -9.50 -3.84 -13.76
N LYS A 83 -9.69 -2.76 -14.52
CA LYS A 83 -9.34 -1.40 -14.07
C LYS A 83 -10.14 -0.97 -12.84
N ILE A 84 -11.45 -1.28 -12.82
CA ILE A 84 -12.33 -0.92 -11.69
C ILE A 84 -12.01 -1.76 -10.46
N SER A 85 -11.77 -3.07 -10.61
CA SER A 85 -11.37 -3.92 -9.49
C SER A 85 -10.05 -3.47 -8.88
N TYR A 86 -9.07 -3.08 -9.70
CA TYR A 86 -7.84 -2.50 -9.17
C TYR A 86 -8.10 -1.19 -8.40
N GLN A 87 -8.92 -0.27 -8.93
CA GLN A 87 -9.29 0.97 -8.26
C GLN A 87 -10.04 0.74 -6.95
N LEU A 88 -10.94 -0.25 -6.90
CA LEU A 88 -11.61 -0.65 -5.68
C LEU A 88 -10.62 -1.21 -4.65
N GLY A 89 -9.68 -2.03 -5.08
CA GLY A 89 -8.57 -2.50 -4.24
C GLY A 89 -7.81 -1.34 -3.60
N GLU A 90 -7.47 -0.29 -4.36
CA GLU A 90 -6.81 0.91 -3.83
C GLU A 90 -7.71 1.72 -2.90
N LEU A 91 -8.97 1.97 -3.27
CA LEU A 91 -9.91 2.69 -2.41
C LEU A 91 -10.11 2.00 -1.06
N TYR A 92 -10.29 0.68 -1.08
CA TYR A 92 -10.52 -0.08 0.14
C TYR A 92 -9.26 -0.21 1.00
N SER A 93 -8.07 -0.36 0.40
CA SER A 93 -6.83 -0.51 1.17
C SER A 93 -6.28 0.80 1.70
N ILE A 94 -6.24 1.84 0.88
CA ILE A 94 -5.54 3.08 1.20
C ILE A 94 -6.44 4.05 1.99
N TYR A 95 -7.71 4.18 1.59
CA TYR A 95 -8.57 5.24 2.10
C TYR A 95 -9.64 4.75 3.07
N LEU A 96 -10.14 3.51 2.90
CA LEU A 96 -11.28 3.00 3.69
C LEU A 96 -10.85 1.99 4.77
N GLY A 97 -9.62 1.50 4.76
CA GLY A 97 -9.12 0.52 5.72
C GLY A 97 -9.86 -0.83 5.69
N GLN A 98 -10.57 -1.14 4.59
CA GLN A 98 -11.34 -2.36 4.43
C GLN A 98 -10.52 -3.44 3.71
N TYR A 99 -9.44 -3.89 4.35
CA TYR A 99 -8.41 -4.73 3.74
C TYR A 99 -8.92 -6.04 3.14
N LYS A 100 -9.92 -6.69 3.75
CA LYS A 100 -10.51 -7.91 3.18
C LYS A 100 -11.22 -7.67 1.85
N LYS A 101 -11.90 -6.52 1.70
CA LYS A 101 -12.50 -6.14 0.41
C LYS A 101 -11.41 -5.78 -0.61
N ALA A 102 -10.35 -5.10 -0.17
CA ALA A 102 -9.21 -4.81 -1.05
C ALA A 102 -8.60 -6.11 -1.61
N VAL A 103 -8.36 -7.11 -0.75
CA VAL A 103 -7.86 -8.42 -1.17
C VAL A 103 -8.79 -9.07 -2.19
N PHE A 104 -10.10 -9.08 -1.93
CA PHE A 104 -11.09 -9.63 -2.87
C PHE A 104 -10.95 -9.02 -4.27
N HIS A 105 -10.89 -7.69 -4.36
CA HIS A 105 -10.79 -7.01 -5.65
C HIS A 105 -9.42 -7.18 -6.31
N TYR A 106 -8.33 -7.24 -5.55
CA TYR A 106 -7.01 -7.52 -6.11
C TYR A 106 -6.88 -8.97 -6.62
N GLU A 107 -7.49 -9.96 -5.94
CA GLU A 107 -7.53 -11.33 -6.47
C GLU A 107 -8.34 -11.40 -7.77
N GLU A 108 -9.45 -10.66 -7.88
CA GLU A 108 -10.22 -10.55 -9.12
C GLU A 108 -9.37 -9.97 -10.27
N VAL A 109 -8.49 -8.99 -10.02
CA VAL A 109 -7.55 -8.48 -11.04
C VAL A 109 -6.66 -9.58 -11.58
N LYS A 110 -6.14 -10.45 -10.71
CA LYS A 110 -5.26 -11.56 -11.12
C LYS A 110 -5.96 -12.62 -11.97
N GLU A 111 -7.25 -12.80 -11.76
CA GLU A 111 -8.08 -13.70 -12.57
C GLU A 111 -8.39 -13.12 -13.97
N LEU A 112 -8.36 -11.80 -14.11
CA LEU A 112 -8.75 -11.10 -15.33
C LEU A 112 -7.59 -10.81 -16.29
N THR A 113 -6.34 -11.09 -15.92
CA THR A 113 -5.19 -10.71 -16.75
C THR A 113 -4.01 -11.65 -16.64
N GLU A 114 -3.30 -11.79 -17.76
CA GLU A 114 -1.98 -12.42 -17.83
C GLU A 114 -0.85 -11.37 -17.99
N ASP A 115 -1.19 -10.07 -18.05
CA ASP A 115 -0.21 -9.00 -18.15
C ASP A 115 0.64 -8.91 -16.88
N LEU A 116 1.96 -9.13 -17.08
CA LEU A 116 2.93 -9.18 -15.98
C LEU A 116 2.98 -7.89 -15.15
N LEU A 117 2.74 -6.73 -15.75
CA LEU A 117 2.74 -5.47 -15.00
C LEU A 117 1.57 -5.39 -14.01
N TRP A 118 0.38 -5.83 -14.42
CA TRP A 118 -0.77 -5.92 -13.53
C TRP A 118 -0.56 -6.97 -12.45
N LEU A 119 -0.04 -8.15 -12.82
CA LEU A 119 0.22 -9.23 -11.87
C LEU A 119 1.24 -8.81 -10.81
N ILE A 120 2.38 -8.20 -11.20
CA ILE A 120 3.39 -7.74 -10.25
C ILE A 120 2.81 -6.68 -9.30
N LYS A 121 2.15 -5.64 -9.83
CA LYS A 121 1.54 -4.59 -8.99
C LYS A 121 0.53 -5.16 -8.00
N THR A 122 -0.28 -6.09 -8.45
CA THR A 122 -1.34 -6.70 -7.64
C THR A 122 -0.76 -7.63 -6.57
N GLU A 123 0.25 -8.46 -6.91
CA GLU A 123 0.94 -9.31 -5.94
C GLU A 123 1.67 -8.47 -4.87
N GLU A 124 2.28 -7.32 -5.25
CA GLU A 124 2.90 -6.39 -4.26
C GLU A 124 1.85 -5.83 -3.29
N LYS A 125 0.68 -5.40 -3.79
CA LYS A 125 -0.42 -4.90 -2.94
C LYS A 125 -0.98 -5.98 -2.00
N LEU A 126 -1.20 -7.19 -2.53
CA LEU A 126 -1.66 -8.33 -1.74
C LEU A 126 -0.64 -8.72 -0.67
N ALA A 127 0.65 -8.78 -1.02
CA ALA A 127 1.73 -9.08 -0.09
C ALA A 127 1.77 -8.07 1.06
N ASP A 128 1.72 -6.77 0.75
CA ASP A 128 1.72 -5.69 1.74
C ASP A 128 0.50 -5.76 2.67
N ILE A 129 -0.69 -5.94 2.11
CA ILE A 129 -1.93 -6.03 2.90
C ILE A 129 -1.90 -7.25 3.82
N ASN A 130 -1.51 -8.41 3.31
CA ASN A 130 -1.46 -9.64 4.08
C ASN A 130 -0.42 -9.56 5.21
N PHE A 131 0.74 -8.98 4.94
CA PHE A 131 1.80 -8.83 5.94
C PHE A 131 1.49 -7.75 6.97
N ASN A 132 1.22 -6.52 6.54
CA ASN A 132 1.17 -5.36 7.43
C ASN A 132 -0.16 -5.18 8.14
N TYR A 133 -1.28 -5.53 7.49
CA TYR A 133 -2.62 -5.20 8.00
C TYR A 133 -3.40 -6.43 8.45
N LEU A 134 -3.47 -7.47 7.65
CA LEU A 134 -4.23 -8.68 7.99
C LEU A 134 -3.44 -9.66 8.86
N LYS A 135 -2.10 -9.51 8.95
CA LYS A 135 -1.20 -10.45 9.63
C LYS A 135 -1.37 -11.89 9.13
N ASN A 136 -1.81 -12.04 7.88
CA ASN A 136 -1.94 -13.31 7.21
C ASN A 136 -0.60 -13.68 6.57
N TYR A 137 0.36 -14.06 7.39
CA TYR A 137 1.74 -14.31 6.98
C TYR A 137 1.87 -15.46 5.99
N ARG A 138 0.97 -16.45 6.00
CA ARG A 138 0.99 -17.53 5.01
C ARG A 138 0.72 -17.04 3.59
N ASP A 139 -0.27 -16.20 3.42
CA ASP A 139 -0.56 -15.61 2.10
C ASP A 139 0.48 -14.56 1.73
N ALA A 140 1.04 -13.82 2.71
CA ALA A 140 2.18 -12.93 2.47
C ALA A 140 3.39 -13.71 1.91
N ILE A 141 3.74 -14.87 2.46
CA ILE A 141 4.81 -15.72 1.93
C ILE A 141 4.52 -16.12 0.48
N LYS A 142 3.30 -16.55 0.17
CA LYS A 142 2.93 -16.92 -1.21
C LYS A 142 3.13 -15.78 -2.19
N ASN A 143 2.63 -14.59 -1.83
CA ASN A 143 2.73 -13.39 -2.69
C ASN A 143 4.20 -12.97 -2.86
N TYR A 144 4.98 -12.84 -1.77
CA TYR A 144 6.40 -12.48 -1.86
C TYR A 144 7.24 -13.54 -2.58
N THR A 145 6.92 -14.83 -2.42
CA THR A 145 7.61 -15.90 -3.15
C THR A 145 7.38 -15.78 -4.66
N LYS A 146 6.15 -15.53 -5.11
CA LYS A 146 5.88 -15.28 -6.53
C LYS A 146 6.69 -14.09 -7.04
N LEU A 147 6.70 -12.97 -6.30
CA LEU A 147 7.47 -11.78 -6.67
C LEU A 147 8.99 -12.06 -6.75
N SER A 148 9.53 -12.91 -5.87
CA SER A 148 10.94 -13.28 -5.88
C SER A 148 11.34 -14.22 -7.01
N GLN A 149 10.38 -14.86 -7.68
CA GLN A 149 10.62 -15.80 -8.79
C GLN A 149 10.66 -15.13 -10.17
N PHE A 150 10.33 -13.83 -10.28
CA PHE A 150 10.36 -13.13 -11.55
C PHE A 150 11.77 -13.08 -12.14
N THR A 151 11.85 -13.27 -13.47
CA THR A 151 13.08 -13.13 -14.24
C THR A 151 12.86 -12.15 -15.37
N PRO A 152 13.66 -11.07 -15.49
CA PRO A 152 14.75 -10.67 -14.58
C PRO A 152 14.26 -10.33 -13.17
N LYS A 153 15.14 -10.37 -12.17
CA LYS A 153 14.81 -10.01 -10.78
C LYS A 153 14.20 -8.61 -10.72
N LEU A 154 13.12 -8.49 -9.95
CA LEU A 154 12.47 -7.21 -9.68
C LEU A 154 13.38 -6.32 -8.82
N LYS A 155 13.20 -5.00 -8.93
CA LYS A 155 13.99 -4.01 -8.19
C LYS A 155 13.97 -4.27 -6.67
N ASN A 156 12.83 -4.70 -6.13
CA ASN A 156 12.62 -4.93 -4.69
C ASN A 156 12.88 -6.40 -4.28
N PHE A 157 13.63 -7.16 -5.07
CA PHE A 157 13.88 -8.59 -4.82
C PHE A 157 14.41 -8.85 -3.41
N ASP A 158 15.40 -8.10 -2.96
CA ASP A 158 16.01 -8.24 -1.63
C ASP A 158 14.98 -7.99 -0.50
N PHE A 159 14.07 -7.04 -0.70
CA PHE A 159 12.97 -6.79 0.21
C PHE A 159 12.02 -8.01 0.30
N PHE A 160 11.69 -8.63 -0.82
CA PHE A 160 10.81 -9.80 -0.81
C PHE A 160 11.45 -10.97 -0.08
N GLU A 161 12.74 -11.24 -0.28
CA GLU A 161 13.46 -12.30 0.46
C GLU A 161 13.44 -12.06 1.98
N LEU A 162 13.64 -10.82 2.43
CA LEU A 162 13.51 -10.48 3.84
C LEU A 162 12.09 -10.68 4.35
N GLN A 163 11.07 -10.23 3.62
CA GLN A 163 9.67 -10.34 4.06
C GLN A 163 9.19 -11.79 4.14
N ILE A 164 9.71 -12.68 3.29
CA ILE A 164 9.49 -14.13 3.43
C ILE A 164 10.03 -14.62 4.78
N ALA A 165 11.28 -14.28 5.10
CA ALA A 165 11.90 -14.67 6.37
C ALA A 165 11.13 -14.12 7.58
N LEU A 166 10.69 -12.87 7.53
CA LEU A 166 9.93 -12.24 8.61
C LEU A 166 8.54 -12.88 8.76
N SER A 167 7.89 -13.23 7.64
CA SER A 167 6.61 -13.92 7.68
C SER A 167 6.72 -15.28 8.34
N GLN A 168 7.78 -16.04 8.02
CA GLN A 168 8.11 -17.33 8.66
C GLN A 168 8.38 -17.15 10.16
N PHE A 169 9.14 -16.11 10.53
CA PHE A 169 9.38 -15.77 11.94
C PHE A 169 8.08 -15.52 12.70
N TYR A 170 7.17 -14.69 12.15
CA TYR A 170 5.88 -14.41 12.79
C TYR A 170 4.92 -15.61 12.84
N LEU A 171 5.14 -16.64 12.00
CA LEU A 171 4.45 -17.92 12.07
C LEU A 171 5.09 -18.89 13.08
N ASN A 172 6.18 -18.52 13.75
CA ASN A 172 7.03 -19.39 14.57
C ASN A 172 7.68 -20.54 13.77
N GLU A 173 7.78 -20.39 12.46
CA GLU A 173 8.50 -21.31 11.56
C GLU A 173 10.01 -20.96 11.61
N HIS A 174 10.60 -21.14 12.82
CA HIS A 174 11.95 -20.62 13.12
C HIS A 174 13.04 -21.26 12.25
N LYS A 175 12.91 -22.53 11.88
CA LYS A 175 13.89 -23.21 11.03
C LYS A 175 13.91 -22.58 9.64
N GLU A 176 12.77 -22.43 9.01
CA GLU A 176 12.60 -21.83 7.68
C GLU A 176 13.08 -20.37 7.68
N ALA A 177 12.74 -19.63 8.74
CA ALA A 177 13.21 -18.25 8.90
C ALA A 177 14.74 -18.14 9.05
N LEU A 178 15.37 -19.06 9.81
CA LEU A 178 16.84 -19.16 9.94
C LEU A 178 17.48 -19.48 8.59
N ASP A 179 16.95 -20.46 7.86
CA ASP A 179 17.47 -20.85 6.55
C ASP A 179 17.42 -19.68 5.56
N GLN A 180 16.29 -18.96 5.52
CA GLN A 180 16.12 -17.81 4.63
C GLN A 180 17.04 -16.64 5.02
N LEU A 181 17.15 -16.30 6.32
CA LEU A 181 18.05 -15.23 6.78
C LEU A 181 19.52 -15.58 6.57
N THR A 182 19.90 -16.85 6.76
CA THR A 182 21.25 -17.34 6.49
C THR A 182 21.59 -17.21 5.00
N LYS A 183 20.63 -17.51 4.11
CA LYS A 183 20.79 -17.27 2.67
C LYS A 183 21.05 -15.80 2.35
N ILE A 184 20.35 -14.86 3.01
CA ILE A 184 20.63 -13.42 2.87
C ILE A 184 22.08 -13.10 3.26
N GLN A 185 22.63 -13.74 4.31
CA GLN A 185 24.01 -13.55 4.75
C GLN A 185 25.07 -14.11 3.80
N THR A 186 24.72 -14.98 2.85
CA THR A 186 25.67 -15.43 1.83
C THR A 186 26.04 -14.37 0.81
N ASN A 187 25.25 -13.28 0.72
CA ASN A 187 25.48 -12.18 -0.20
C ASN A 187 25.71 -10.85 0.55
N PRO A 188 26.97 -10.41 0.76
CA PRO A 188 27.26 -9.14 1.42
C PRO A 188 26.69 -7.89 0.73
N ASN A 189 26.34 -8.01 -0.57
CA ASN A 189 25.71 -6.92 -1.34
C ASN A 189 24.19 -6.90 -1.23
N HIS A 190 23.59 -7.85 -0.53
CA HIS A 190 22.15 -7.87 -0.28
C HIS A 190 21.77 -6.66 0.58
N GLU A 191 20.74 -5.91 0.18
CA GLU A 191 20.32 -4.67 0.87
C GLU A 191 20.10 -4.88 2.37
N TYR A 192 19.58 -6.04 2.74
CA TYR A 192 19.26 -6.39 4.14
C TYR A 192 20.31 -7.30 4.79
N PHE A 193 21.52 -7.39 4.24
CA PHE A 193 22.60 -8.19 4.81
C PHE A 193 22.86 -7.86 6.29
N VAL A 194 23.07 -6.59 6.62
CA VAL A 194 23.28 -6.18 8.02
C VAL A 194 22.04 -6.47 8.88
N ARG A 195 20.86 -6.15 8.38
CA ARG A 195 19.61 -6.32 9.13
C ARG A 195 19.27 -7.80 9.42
N SER A 196 19.75 -8.73 8.60
CA SER A 196 19.55 -10.16 8.83
C SER A 196 20.15 -10.64 10.16
N PHE A 197 21.29 -10.08 10.58
CA PHE A 197 21.88 -10.40 11.90
C PHE A 197 20.94 -10.02 13.06
N TYR A 198 20.23 -8.91 12.95
CA TYR A 198 19.28 -8.51 13.98
C TYR A 198 18.15 -9.54 14.15
N TYR A 199 17.55 -9.98 13.03
CA TYR A 199 16.45 -10.95 13.06
C TYR A 199 16.91 -12.36 13.43
N LEU A 200 18.10 -12.78 13.03
CA LEU A 200 18.70 -14.03 13.53
C LEU A 200 18.83 -14.02 15.05
N GLY A 201 19.28 -12.88 15.59
CA GLY A 201 19.38 -12.72 17.05
C GLY A 201 18.02 -12.83 17.74
N LEU A 202 16.95 -12.29 17.15
CA LEU A 202 15.58 -12.45 17.68
C LEU A 202 15.14 -13.90 17.72
N ILE A 203 15.39 -14.66 16.63
CA ILE A 203 15.02 -16.08 16.56
C ILE A 203 15.79 -16.89 17.62
N TYR A 204 17.11 -16.71 17.72
CA TYR A 204 17.90 -17.40 18.74
C TYR A 204 17.47 -17.03 20.16
N TYR A 205 17.09 -15.76 20.39
CA TYR A 205 16.59 -15.30 21.68
C TYR A 205 15.26 -16.00 22.05
N GLU A 206 14.31 -16.12 21.12
CA GLU A 206 13.06 -16.84 21.33
C GLU A 206 13.27 -18.33 21.58
N GLN A 207 14.26 -18.93 20.92
CA GLN A 207 14.71 -20.30 21.18
C GLN A 207 15.49 -20.45 22.49
N LYS A 208 15.69 -19.36 23.25
CA LYS A 208 16.50 -19.29 24.47
C LYS A 208 17.99 -19.65 24.28
N ASP A 209 18.48 -19.66 23.04
CA ASP A 209 19.91 -19.76 22.72
C ASP A 209 20.54 -18.37 22.83
N PHE A 210 20.61 -17.87 24.08
CA PHE A 210 21.10 -16.53 24.35
C PHE A 210 22.54 -16.31 23.92
N SER A 211 23.35 -17.36 23.89
CA SER A 211 24.74 -17.28 23.44
C SER A 211 24.83 -16.96 21.96
N LYS A 212 24.06 -17.63 21.12
CA LYS A 212 24.02 -17.31 19.69
C LYS A 212 23.34 -15.96 19.45
N ALA A 213 22.28 -15.62 20.17
CA ALA A 213 21.63 -14.32 20.05
C ALA A 213 22.63 -13.19 20.32
N LEU A 214 23.38 -13.27 21.41
CA LEU A 214 24.41 -12.28 21.76
C LEU A 214 25.50 -12.19 20.69
N PHE A 215 25.97 -13.33 20.17
CA PHE A 215 26.99 -13.36 19.12
C PHE A 215 26.53 -12.62 17.85
N VAL A 216 25.35 -12.94 17.33
CA VAL A 216 24.85 -12.33 16.09
C VAL A 216 24.48 -10.86 16.28
N TRP A 217 23.96 -10.44 17.44
CA TRP A 217 23.72 -9.04 17.73
C TRP A 217 25.01 -8.24 17.90
N GLN A 218 26.10 -8.82 18.43
CA GLN A 218 27.40 -8.18 18.43
C GLN A 218 27.91 -7.94 16.99
N GLU A 219 27.72 -8.92 16.10
CA GLU A 219 28.05 -8.76 14.69
C GLU A 219 27.19 -7.69 13.99
N TYR A 220 25.90 -7.59 14.37
CA TYR A 220 25.02 -6.51 13.94
C TYR A 220 25.54 -5.14 14.38
N LEU A 221 25.85 -4.98 15.66
CA LEU A 221 26.31 -3.72 16.25
C LEU A 221 27.67 -3.23 15.69
N LYS A 222 28.50 -4.12 15.17
CA LYS A 222 29.74 -3.75 14.48
C LYS A 222 29.49 -3.12 13.11
N ARG A 223 28.35 -3.39 12.48
CA ARG A 223 28.04 -3.02 11.09
C ARG A 223 26.98 -1.94 10.98
N GLU A 224 26.05 -1.86 11.93
CA GLU A 224 24.96 -0.88 11.92
C GLU A 224 25.49 0.51 12.32
N THR A 225 25.08 1.54 11.59
CA THR A 225 25.51 2.93 11.82
C THR A 225 24.37 3.83 12.30
N ARG A 226 23.13 3.41 12.12
CA ARG A 226 21.95 4.19 12.51
C ARG A 226 21.73 4.09 14.02
N LYS A 227 21.76 5.23 14.69
CA LYS A 227 21.73 5.31 16.16
C LYS A 227 20.49 4.66 16.77
N ASP A 228 19.32 4.87 16.20
CA ASP A 228 18.04 4.31 16.65
C ASP A 228 18.05 2.78 16.62
N LEU A 229 18.58 2.19 15.58
CA LEU A 229 18.68 0.74 15.43
C LEU A 229 19.75 0.12 16.33
N ILE A 230 20.85 0.83 16.56
CA ILE A 230 21.87 0.44 17.53
C ILE A 230 21.26 0.40 18.92
N VAL A 231 20.47 1.40 19.30
CA VAL A 231 19.78 1.46 20.60
C VAL A 231 18.81 0.29 20.77
N GLN A 232 18.02 -0.03 19.73
CA GLN A 232 17.13 -1.19 19.75
C GLN A 232 17.89 -2.51 19.94
N ALA A 233 18.99 -2.70 19.21
CA ALA A 233 19.80 -3.91 19.32
C ALA A 233 20.46 -4.02 20.70
N LYS A 234 20.99 -2.93 21.24
CA LYS A 234 21.54 -2.89 22.62
C LYS A 234 20.48 -3.25 23.66
N PHE A 235 19.24 -2.80 23.48
CA PHE A 235 18.15 -3.20 24.34
C PHE A 235 17.93 -4.72 24.34
N MET A 236 17.96 -5.35 23.15
CA MET A 236 17.84 -6.81 23.04
C MET A 236 19.04 -7.55 23.64
N VAL A 237 20.26 -7.03 23.45
CA VAL A 237 21.47 -7.56 24.11
C VAL A 237 21.35 -7.49 25.63
N ALA A 238 20.86 -6.37 26.18
CA ALA A 238 20.62 -6.23 27.61
C ALA A 238 19.57 -7.22 28.13
N ASN A 239 18.47 -7.44 27.39
CA ASN A 239 17.48 -8.46 27.69
C ASN A 239 18.10 -9.88 27.76
N ALA A 240 18.98 -10.21 26.82
CA ALA A 240 19.67 -11.52 26.81
C ALA A 240 20.59 -11.69 28.03
N TYR A 241 21.35 -10.67 28.39
CA TYR A 241 22.15 -10.69 29.61
C TYR A 241 21.30 -10.77 30.90
N GLU A 242 20.15 -10.09 30.92
CA GLU A 242 19.20 -10.20 32.01
C GLU A 242 18.63 -11.62 32.12
N SER A 243 18.27 -12.25 30.98
CA SER A 243 17.75 -13.62 30.93
C SER A 243 18.78 -14.67 31.37
N THR A 244 20.07 -14.39 31.18
CA THR A 244 21.18 -15.24 31.63
C THR A 244 21.70 -14.87 33.03
N GLU A 245 20.96 -14.03 33.80
CA GLU A 245 21.32 -13.57 35.11
C GLU A 245 22.65 -12.79 35.20
N ASN A 246 23.19 -12.35 34.07
CA ASN A 246 24.34 -11.43 34.05
C ASN A 246 23.87 -9.99 34.28
N LEU A 247 23.37 -9.76 35.53
CA LEU A 247 22.67 -8.52 35.87
C LEU A 247 23.57 -7.27 35.79
N LYS A 248 24.90 -7.44 35.94
CA LYS A 248 25.83 -6.31 35.78
C LYS A 248 25.88 -5.83 34.35
N MET A 249 26.12 -6.76 33.41
CA MET A 249 26.21 -6.41 32.00
C MET A 249 24.87 -5.86 31.46
N ALA A 250 23.75 -6.45 31.89
CA ALA A 250 22.42 -5.95 31.54
C ALA A 250 22.23 -4.49 32.01
N TYR A 251 22.57 -4.20 33.29
CA TYR A 251 22.47 -2.86 33.85
C TYR A 251 23.32 -1.84 33.06
N ASP A 252 24.60 -2.18 32.82
CA ASP A 252 25.54 -1.27 32.17
C ASP A 252 25.08 -0.93 30.75
N ILE A 253 24.52 -1.91 30.03
CA ILE A 253 23.99 -1.68 28.66
C ILE A 253 22.69 -0.87 28.69
N TYR A 254 21.72 -1.19 29.56
CA TYR A 254 20.50 -0.37 29.69
C TYR A 254 20.84 1.08 30.07
N TYR A 255 21.80 1.26 31.00
CA TYR A 255 22.24 2.60 31.39
C TYR A 255 22.84 3.36 30.20
N SER A 256 23.62 2.67 29.34
CA SER A 256 24.24 3.27 28.15
C SER A 256 23.24 3.77 27.09
N ILE A 257 21.99 3.30 27.10
CA ILE A 257 20.94 3.69 26.14
C ILE A 257 19.80 4.49 26.79
N ALA A 258 19.90 4.80 28.08
CA ALA A 258 18.77 5.38 28.84
C ALA A 258 18.25 6.71 28.26
N ASN A 259 19.15 7.53 27.73
CA ASN A 259 18.78 8.82 27.14
C ASN A 259 18.32 8.75 25.68
N ASP A 260 18.60 7.65 25.01
CA ASP A 260 18.37 7.50 23.57
C ASP A 260 17.22 6.53 23.23
N TYR A 261 16.74 5.79 24.24
CA TYR A 261 15.65 4.83 24.05
C TYR A 261 14.30 5.55 23.95
N PRO A 262 13.42 5.19 22.99
CA PRO A 262 12.16 5.91 22.75
C PRO A 262 11.22 6.00 23.95
N ASN A 263 11.28 5.01 24.88
CA ASN A 263 10.49 5.00 26.09
C ASN A 263 11.40 4.95 27.32
N PRO A 264 11.75 6.12 27.92
CA PRO A 264 12.64 6.20 29.08
C PRO A 264 12.14 5.43 30.29
N ASP A 265 10.81 5.36 30.50
CA ASP A 265 10.23 4.68 31.67
C ASP A 265 10.50 3.18 31.65
N VAL A 266 10.49 2.57 30.46
CA VAL A 266 10.85 1.15 30.29
C VAL A 266 12.27 0.91 30.77
N ILE A 267 13.22 1.74 30.37
CA ILE A 267 14.63 1.61 30.77
C ILE A 267 14.79 1.86 32.28
N GLN A 268 14.17 2.90 32.82
CA GLN A 268 14.24 3.23 34.24
C GLN A 268 13.69 2.07 35.09
N ASN A 269 12.58 1.49 34.71
CA ASN A 269 11.99 0.34 35.39
C ASN A 269 12.92 -0.88 35.35
N ARG A 270 13.57 -1.15 34.20
CA ARG A 270 14.58 -2.22 34.11
C ARG A 270 15.78 -1.97 35.01
N LEU A 271 16.32 -0.76 34.99
CA LEU A 271 17.46 -0.38 35.85
C LEU A 271 17.14 -0.55 37.35
N ASN A 272 15.97 -0.08 37.78
CA ASN A 272 15.51 -0.21 39.17
C ASN A 272 15.37 -1.68 39.55
N SER A 273 14.72 -2.50 38.73
CA SER A 273 14.55 -3.93 38.96
C SER A 273 15.90 -4.66 39.09
N LEU A 274 16.82 -4.39 38.16
CA LEU A 274 18.16 -4.97 38.18
C LEU A 274 18.96 -4.55 39.42
N TYR A 275 18.85 -3.29 39.86
CA TYR A 275 19.48 -2.80 41.07
C TYR A 275 18.98 -3.56 42.29
N GLN A 276 17.67 -3.70 42.46
CA GLN A 276 17.06 -4.44 43.59
C GLN A 276 17.50 -5.91 43.58
N ARG A 277 17.50 -6.59 42.45
CA ARG A 277 17.96 -7.99 42.32
C ARG A 277 19.44 -8.15 42.70
N ARG A 278 20.30 -7.19 42.32
CA ARG A 278 21.73 -7.21 42.68
C ARG A 278 21.96 -6.95 44.16
N VAL A 279 21.19 -6.05 44.77
CA VAL A 279 21.30 -5.77 46.24
C VAL A 279 20.83 -6.96 47.05
N SER A 280 19.71 -7.58 46.71
CA SER A 280 19.18 -8.75 47.42
C SER A 280 20.12 -9.97 47.39
N ARG A 281 20.93 -10.13 46.36
CA ARG A 281 21.92 -11.21 46.22
C ARG A 281 23.21 -11.00 47.05
N ARG A 282 23.46 -9.78 47.52
CA ARG A 282 24.63 -9.46 48.34
C ARG A 282 24.36 -9.60 49.84
N ARG A 283 23.10 -9.80 50.21
CA ARG A 283 22.64 -10.12 51.54
C ARG A 283 22.50 -11.62 51.72
#